data_7707139ab0e016ac51859581b28d231a
#
_entry.id   7707139ab0e016ac51859581b28d231a
#
_cell.length_a   1.000
_cell.length_b   1.000
_cell.length_c   1.000
_cell.angle_alpha   90.00
_cell.angle_beta   90.00
_cell.angle_gamma   90.00
#
_symmetry.space_group_name_H-M   'P 1'
#
loop_
_entity.id
_entity.type
_entity.pdbx_description
1 polymer ?
#
loop_
_entity_poly.entity_id
_entity_poly.type
_entity_poly.pdbx_seq_one_letter_code
_entity_poly.pdbx_strand_id
1 'polypeptide(L)'
;MTQSKGLVLIVEDERHISDVQRLYLSRDGFGVHVEADGTAGLAAARRMHPVAIVLDIGLPGMDGIAFCRALRDAGDWTPVLLVTARGEEADRILGLELGADDYLTKPFSPRELVARVKTVLRRAAGPPGPPPGTTGRLSVDPVSRTVRRDGEPVELTATEFNLLAHLLRHAGQVFTREQLLAQVWGYAGYRDTRMVDVFVSQVRAKLGDASPIRTVRGVGYSATASGP
;
A
#
# COMPACT_ATOMS: atom_id res chain seq x y z
N MET A 1 -24.09 20.18 -0.48
CA MET A 1 -23.54 19.28 0.56
C MET A 1 -22.44 18.46 -0.11
N THR A 2 -21.19 18.73 0.19
CA THR A 2 -20.05 17.98 -0.36
C THR A 2 -20.09 16.58 0.23
N GLN A 3 -20.22 15.57 -0.59
CA GLN A 3 -20.22 14.17 -0.17
C GLN A 3 -18.86 13.87 0.51
N SER A 4 -18.88 13.33 1.72
CA SER A 4 -17.66 12.94 2.45
C SER A 4 -16.87 11.90 1.64
N LYS A 5 -15.56 12.08 1.53
CA LYS A 5 -14.65 11.14 0.83
C LYS A 5 -14.39 9.85 1.63
N GLY A 6 -15.09 9.66 2.74
CA GLY A 6 -14.89 8.57 3.68
C GLY A 6 -14.10 8.99 4.93
N LEU A 7 -14.00 8.08 5.89
CA LEU A 7 -13.32 8.28 7.17
C LEU A 7 -11.87 7.84 7.06
N VAL A 8 -10.92 8.71 7.39
CA VAL A 8 -9.50 8.38 7.59
C VAL A 8 -9.24 8.26 9.10
N LEU A 9 -8.66 7.15 9.51
CA LEU A 9 -8.15 6.97 10.88
C LEU A 9 -6.70 7.45 10.94
N ILE A 10 -6.39 8.32 11.89
CA ILE A 10 -5.04 8.72 12.24
C ILE A 10 -4.69 8.04 13.57
N VAL A 11 -3.53 7.38 13.64
CA VAL A 11 -2.97 6.83 14.87
C VAL A 11 -1.61 7.49 15.06
N GLU A 12 -1.56 8.47 15.98
CA GLU A 12 -0.41 9.36 16.19
C GLU A 12 -0.47 9.91 17.62
N ASP A 13 0.53 9.68 18.45
CA ASP A 13 0.57 10.10 19.84
C ASP A 13 0.96 11.58 20.03
N GLU A 14 1.69 12.15 19.06
CA GLU A 14 2.06 13.56 19.08
C GLU A 14 0.89 14.45 18.62
N ARG A 15 0.21 15.08 19.60
CA ARG A 15 -0.98 15.92 19.36
C ARG A 15 -0.78 16.99 18.28
N HIS A 16 0.37 17.65 18.27
CA HIS A 16 0.62 18.72 17.30
C HIS A 16 0.71 18.18 15.87
N ILE A 17 1.20 16.95 15.67
CA ILE A 17 1.27 16.29 14.38
C ILE A 17 -0.13 15.83 13.97
N SER A 18 -0.86 15.13 14.85
CA SER A 18 -2.20 14.64 14.54
C SER A 18 -3.21 15.77 14.27
N ASP A 19 -3.09 16.91 14.96
CA ASP A 19 -3.94 18.09 14.69
C ASP A 19 -3.69 18.69 13.31
N VAL A 20 -2.43 18.76 12.86
CA VAL A 20 -2.08 19.22 11.52
C VAL A 20 -2.58 18.22 10.46
N GLN A 21 -2.36 16.94 10.66
CA GLN A 21 -2.85 15.89 9.76
C GLN A 21 -4.38 15.95 9.62
N ARG A 22 -5.10 16.05 10.76
CA ARG A 22 -6.55 16.18 10.80
C ARG A 22 -7.04 17.41 10.04
N LEU A 23 -6.42 18.56 10.28
CA LEU A 23 -6.80 19.82 9.63
C LEU A 23 -6.73 19.71 8.10
N TYR A 24 -5.64 19.18 7.57
CA TYR A 24 -5.43 19.10 6.12
C TYR A 24 -6.29 18.02 5.45
N LEU A 25 -6.49 16.87 6.09
CA LEU A 25 -7.39 15.82 5.58
C LEU A 25 -8.85 16.28 5.60
N SER A 26 -9.28 16.95 6.69
CA SER A 26 -10.64 17.49 6.79
C SER A 26 -10.90 18.58 5.74
N ARG A 27 -9.93 19.46 5.48
CA ARG A 27 -10.02 20.47 4.41
C ARG A 27 -10.17 19.86 3.01
N ASP A 28 -9.59 18.67 2.83
CA ASP A 28 -9.70 17.92 1.57
C ASP A 28 -11.01 17.11 1.46
N GLY A 29 -11.87 17.16 2.49
CA GLY A 29 -13.20 16.55 2.50
C GLY A 29 -13.30 15.16 3.10
N PHE A 30 -12.26 14.69 3.80
CA PHE A 30 -12.31 13.45 4.58
C PHE A 30 -12.94 13.68 5.96
N GLY A 31 -13.73 12.71 6.44
CA GLY A 31 -13.95 12.54 7.87
C GLY A 31 -12.65 12.07 8.52
N VAL A 32 -12.35 12.50 9.75
CA VAL A 32 -11.11 12.11 10.42
C VAL A 32 -11.40 11.71 11.85
N HIS A 33 -10.90 10.54 12.25
CA HIS A 33 -10.83 10.09 13.62
C HIS A 33 -9.37 9.98 14.04
N VAL A 34 -9.05 10.32 15.28
CA VAL A 34 -7.67 10.30 15.81
C VAL A 34 -7.63 9.44 17.07
N GLU A 35 -6.66 8.55 17.12
CA GLU A 35 -6.27 7.79 18.31
C GLU A 35 -4.78 8.04 18.59
N ALA A 36 -4.42 8.07 19.88
CA ALA A 36 -3.06 8.35 20.31
C ALA A 36 -2.28 7.09 20.75
N ASP A 37 -2.86 5.92 20.57
CA ASP A 37 -2.34 4.63 21.04
C ASP A 37 -2.66 3.56 20.00
N GLY A 38 -1.70 2.68 19.70
CA GLY A 38 -1.88 1.67 18.67
C GLY A 38 -2.97 0.65 18.98
N THR A 39 -3.15 0.30 20.27
CA THR A 39 -4.21 -0.65 20.70
C THR A 39 -5.60 -0.05 20.52
N ALA A 40 -5.77 1.22 20.93
CA ALA A 40 -7.00 1.97 20.72
C ALA A 40 -7.27 2.18 19.22
N GLY A 41 -6.22 2.50 18.46
CA GLY A 41 -6.26 2.64 16.99
C GLY A 41 -6.74 1.36 16.29
N LEU A 42 -6.21 0.19 16.69
CA LEU A 42 -6.64 -1.09 16.10
C LEU A 42 -8.12 -1.40 16.42
N ALA A 43 -8.56 -1.12 17.65
CA ALA A 43 -9.96 -1.26 18.02
C ALA A 43 -10.86 -0.29 17.22
N ALA A 44 -10.40 0.96 17.01
CA ALA A 44 -11.11 1.93 16.20
C ALA A 44 -11.18 1.50 14.72
N ALA A 45 -10.09 0.99 14.13
CA ALA A 45 -10.07 0.48 12.77
C ALA A 45 -11.13 -0.60 12.54
N ARG A 46 -11.19 -1.59 13.44
CA ARG A 46 -12.17 -2.68 13.39
C ARG A 46 -13.62 -2.22 13.55
N ARG A 47 -13.86 -1.19 14.35
CA ARG A 47 -15.22 -0.67 14.61
C ARG A 47 -15.72 0.26 13.52
N MET A 48 -14.84 1.11 13.00
CA MET A 48 -15.22 2.25 12.15
C MET A 48 -15.03 1.96 10.66
N HIS A 49 -14.31 0.92 10.30
CA HIS A 49 -13.98 0.54 8.92
C HIS A 49 -13.53 1.76 8.08
N PRO A 50 -12.40 2.41 8.45
CA PRO A 50 -11.92 3.59 7.73
C PRO A 50 -11.54 3.25 6.29
N VAL A 51 -11.62 4.23 5.40
CA VAL A 51 -11.17 4.05 3.99
C VAL A 51 -9.65 4.01 3.87
N ALA A 52 -8.92 4.61 4.82
CA ALA A 52 -7.47 4.54 4.94
C ALA A 52 -7.04 4.79 6.39
N ILE A 53 -5.84 4.31 6.73
CA ILE A 53 -5.20 4.52 8.04
C ILE A 53 -3.88 5.26 7.81
N VAL A 54 -3.68 6.36 8.54
CA VAL A 54 -2.38 7.03 8.69
C VAL A 54 -1.82 6.61 10.04
N LEU A 55 -0.71 5.92 10.06
CA LEU A 55 -0.21 5.17 11.21
C LEU A 55 1.23 5.55 11.52
N ASP A 56 1.48 6.12 12.68
CA ASP A 56 2.86 6.26 13.17
C ASP A 56 3.43 4.89 13.58
N ILE A 57 4.73 4.72 13.36
CA ILE A 57 5.44 3.50 13.79
C ILE A 57 5.73 3.58 15.29
N GLY A 58 6.17 4.72 15.80
CA GLY A 58 6.64 4.93 17.17
C GLY A 58 5.56 5.09 18.22
N LEU A 59 4.45 4.34 18.15
CA LEU A 59 3.32 4.49 19.05
C LEU A 59 3.53 3.83 20.41
N PRO A 60 2.95 4.38 21.48
CA PRO A 60 2.87 3.69 22.76
C PRO A 60 1.90 2.50 22.70
N GLY A 61 2.12 1.53 23.59
CA GLY A 61 1.32 0.33 23.71
C GLY A 61 1.61 -0.67 22.57
N MET A 62 0.93 -0.55 21.47
CA MET A 62 1.17 -1.33 20.26
C MET A 62 1.86 -0.45 19.20
N ASP A 63 3.07 -0.79 18.79
CA ASP A 63 3.76 -0.09 17.71
C ASP A 63 3.08 -0.27 16.36
N GLY A 64 3.39 0.61 15.39
CA GLY A 64 2.76 0.59 14.08
C GLY A 64 3.04 -0.69 13.27
N ILE A 65 4.15 -1.37 13.52
CA ILE A 65 4.51 -2.62 12.86
C ILE A 65 3.60 -3.77 13.36
N ALA A 66 3.45 -3.89 14.68
CA ALA A 66 2.55 -4.86 15.30
C ALA A 66 1.09 -4.59 14.92
N PHE A 67 0.71 -3.31 14.80
CA PHE A 67 -0.61 -2.90 14.32
C PHE A 67 -0.87 -3.40 12.89
N CYS A 68 0.05 -3.14 11.94
CA CYS A 68 -0.09 -3.62 10.56
C CYS A 68 -0.26 -5.14 10.51
N ARG A 69 0.59 -5.87 11.25
CA ARG A 69 0.49 -7.33 11.32
C ARG A 69 -0.88 -7.77 11.83
N ALA A 70 -1.33 -7.24 12.98
CA ALA A 70 -2.61 -7.59 13.58
C ALA A 70 -3.82 -7.26 12.68
N LEU A 71 -3.72 -6.21 11.85
CA LEU A 71 -4.72 -5.85 10.87
C LEU A 71 -4.79 -6.89 9.75
N ARG A 72 -3.64 -7.27 9.18
CA ARG A 72 -3.55 -8.26 8.10
C ARG A 72 -3.89 -9.67 8.55
N ASP A 73 -3.46 -10.08 9.75
CA ASP A 73 -3.83 -11.38 10.36
C ASP A 73 -5.35 -11.52 10.57
N ALA A 74 -6.05 -10.39 10.73
CA ALA A 74 -7.51 -10.36 10.79
C ALA A 74 -8.19 -10.33 9.40
N GLY A 75 -7.44 -10.40 8.30
CA GLY A 75 -7.97 -10.29 6.93
C GLY A 75 -8.44 -8.89 6.55
N ASP A 76 -8.05 -7.87 7.31
CA ASP A 76 -8.39 -6.48 6.99
C ASP A 76 -7.32 -5.85 6.09
N TRP A 77 -7.72 -5.54 4.86
CA TRP A 77 -6.85 -4.97 3.80
C TRP A 77 -7.04 -3.46 3.64
N THR A 78 -7.60 -2.79 4.65
CA THR A 78 -7.66 -1.33 4.67
C THR A 78 -6.29 -0.73 4.34
N PRO A 79 -6.21 0.21 3.39
CA PRO A 79 -4.95 0.85 3.00
C PRO A 79 -4.27 1.54 4.17
N VAL A 80 -2.97 1.27 4.36
CA VAL A 80 -2.15 1.85 5.45
C VAL A 80 -1.03 2.69 4.86
N LEU A 81 -0.98 3.96 5.26
CA LEU A 81 0.14 4.87 5.08
C LEU A 81 0.93 4.95 6.39
N LEU A 82 2.12 4.36 6.42
CA LEU A 82 3.01 4.48 7.58
C LEU A 82 3.64 5.86 7.65
N VAL A 83 3.77 6.38 8.86
CA VAL A 83 4.53 7.59 9.17
C VAL A 83 5.70 7.18 10.06
N THR A 84 6.91 7.66 9.78
CA THR A 84 8.12 7.21 10.50
C THR A 84 9.14 8.33 10.63
N ALA A 85 9.97 8.28 11.65
CA ALA A 85 11.08 9.18 11.82
C ALA A 85 12.16 8.96 10.75
N ARG A 86 12.98 9.98 10.50
CA ARG A 86 14.08 9.93 9.54
C ARG A 86 15.22 9.05 10.10
N GLY A 87 15.59 8.00 9.36
CA GLY A 87 16.70 7.10 9.74
C GLY A 87 16.31 5.67 10.03
N GLU A 88 15.03 5.38 10.21
CA GLU A 88 14.50 4.03 10.47
C GLU A 88 14.20 3.29 9.16
N GLU A 89 15.26 3.06 8.36
CA GLU A 89 15.09 2.37 7.07
C GLU A 89 14.63 0.93 7.26
N ALA A 90 15.13 0.26 8.28
CA ALA A 90 14.76 -1.10 8.61
C ALA A 90 13.25 -1.20 8.95
N ASP A 91 12.73 -0.25 9.73
CA ASP A 91 11.32 -0.23 10.12
C ASP A 91 10.40 0.08 8.94
N ARG A 92 10.84 0.92 7.99
CA ARG A 92 10.10 1.18 6.75
C ARG A 92 9.99 -0.07 5.89
N ILE A 93 11.11 -0.78 5.71
CA ILE A 93 11.16 -2.03 4.95
C ILE A 93 10.26 -3.06 5.63
N LEU A 94 10.42 -3.25 6.94
CA LEU A 94 9.61 -4.18 7.71
C LEU A 94 8.12 -3.85 7.68
N GLY A 95 7.75 -2.57 7.81
CA GLY A 95 6.35 -2.14 7.73
C GLY A 95 5.73 -2.41 6.36
N LEU A 96 6.47 -2.16 5.29
CA LEU A 96 6.04 -2.52 3.93
C LEU A 96 5.95 -4.05 3.77
N GLU A 97 6.92 -4.83 4.28
CA GLU A 97 6.90 -6.31 4.26
C GLU A 97 5.70 -6.89 5.00
N LEU A 98 5.18 -6.20 6.01
CA LEU A 98 3.99 -6.59 6.75
C LEU A 98 2.68 -6.08 6.13
N GLY A 99 2.74 -5.49 4.94
CA GLY A 99 1.57 -5.15 4.15
C GLY A 99 1.07 -3.71 4.26
N ALA A 100 1.90 -2.76 4.68
CA ALA A 100 1.61 -1.34 4.48
C ALA A 100 1.66 -1.00 2.97
N ASP A 101 0.84 -0.04 2.54
CA ASP A 101 0.71 0.33 1.13
C ASP A 101 1.66 1.43 0.70
N ASP A 102 2.13 2.23 1.65
CA ASP A 102 3.07 3.33 1.43
C ASP A 102 3.67 3.81 2.76
N TYR A 103 4.69 4.66 2.69
CA TYR A 103 5.25 5.33 3.86
C TYR A 103 5.54 6.81 3.62
N LEU A 104 5.63 7.58 4.71
CA LEU A 104 5.95 9.00 4.73
C LEU A 104 6.94 9.28 5.88
N THR A 105 8.07 9.93 5.59
CA THR A 105 9.09 10.23 6.60
C THR A 105 8.87 11.59 7.25
N LYS A 106 8.95 11.65 8.58
CA LYS A 106 8.98 12.90 9.35
C LYS A 106 10.37 13.59 9.19
N PRO A 107 10.45 14.93 9.02
CA PRO A 107 9.34 15.86 8.85
C PRO A 107 8.76 15.81 7.43
N PHE A 108 7.47 15.92 7.29
CA PHE A 108 6.75 15.92 6.03
C PHE A 108 5.90 17.17 5.82
N SER A 109 5.60 17.47 4.57
CA SER A 109 4.59 18.49 4.25
C SER A 109 3.18 17.94 4.45
N PRO A 110 2.26 18.67 5.12
CA PRO A 110 0.86 18.24 5.22
C PRO A 110 0.17 18.03 3.86
N ARG A 111 0.62 18.76 2.83
CA ARG A 111 0.14 18.55 1.45
C ARG A 111 0.61 17.22 0.87
N GLU A 112 1.83 16.78 1.23
CA GLU A 112 2.36 15.48 0.85
C GLU A 112 1.54 14.35 1.49
N LEU A 113 1.23 14.45 2.78
CA LEU A 113 0.35 13.50 3.47
C LEU A 113 -0.96 13.30 2.72
N VAL A 114 -1.68 14.39 2.40
CA VAL A 114 -2.96 14.34 1.67
C VAL A 114 -2.79 13.71 0.29
N ALA A 115 -1.71 14.06 -0.43
CA ALA A 115 -1.43 13.49 -1.75
C ALA A 115 -1.18 11.97 -1.67
N ARG A 116 -0.47 11.50 -0.64
CA ARG A 116 -0.21 10.07 -0.39
C ARG A 116 -1.48 9.32 -0.01
N VAL A 117 -2.29 9.84 0.91
CA VAL A 117 -3.60 9.26 1.26
C VAL A 117 -4.49 9.11 0.02
N LYS A 118 -4.59 10.14 -0.82
CA LYS A 118 -5.33 10.05 -2.09
C LYS A 118 -4.75 8.99 -3.02
N THR A 119 -3.44 8.85 -3.05
CA THR A 119 -2.76 7.88 -3.91
C THR A 119 -3.01 6.46 -3.45
N VAL A 120 -2.95 6.18 -2.13
CA VAL A 120 -3.28 4.86 -1.55
C VAL A 120 -4.73 4.51 -1.85
N LEU A 121 -5.66 5.46 -1.63
CA LEU A 121 -7.08 5.28 -1.94
C LEU A 121 -7.35 5.02 -3.43
N ARG A 122 -6.69 5.77 -4.32
CA ARG A 122 -6.81 5.54 -5.77
C ARG A 122 -6.34 4.14 -6.15
N ARG A 123 -5.26 3.64 -5.52
CA ARG A 123 -4.78 2.27 -5.71
C ARG A 123 -5.78 1.24 -5.17
N ALA A 124 -6.39 1.51 -4.02
CA ALA A 124 -7.44 0.65 -3.46
C ALA A 124 -8.67 0.56 -4.38
N ALA A 125 -9.03 1.65 -5.05
CA ALA A 125 -10.09 1.67 -6.06
C ALA A 125 -9.72 0.90 -7.36
N GLY A 126 -8.44 0.65 -7.59
CA GLY A 126 -7.91 -0.10 -8.74
C GLY A 126 -7.69 0.72 -10.00
N PRO A 127 -6.88 0.22 -10.92
CA PRO A 127 -6.74 0.80 -12.24
C PRO A 127 -8.01 0.60 -13.05
N PRO A 128 -8.40 1.54 -13.94
CA PRO A 128 -9.52 1.35 -14.83
C PRO A 128 -9.24 0.20 -15.81
N GLY A 129 -10.11 -0.84 -15.74
CA GLY A 129 -10.31 -1.91 -16.72
C GLY A 129 -9.11 -2.70 -17.27
N PRO A 130 -9.44 -3.82 -17.93
CA PRO A 130 -8.65 -5.06 -17.92
C PRO A 130 -7.38 -5.01 -18.77
N PRO A 131 -6.60 -6.07 -18.86
CA PRO A 131 -7.06 -7.39 -19.19
C PRO A 131 -7.00 -8.38 -18.03
N PRO A 132 -8.03 -9.17 -17.85
CA PRO A 132 -7.88 -10.38 -17.09
C PRO A 132 -6.99 -11.33 -17.87
N GLY A 133 -6.03 -11.92 -17.19
CA GLY A 133 -5.18 -12.90 -17.82
C GLY A 133 -5.09 -14.12 -16.94
N THR A 134 -5.44 -15.27 -17.48
CA THR A 134 -4.97 -16.53 -16.94
C THR A 134 -3.59 -16.77 -17.54
N THR A 135 -2.56 -16.73 -16.73
CA THR A 135 -1.19 -16.96 -17.15
C THR A 135 -0.73 -18.27 -16.51
N GLY A 136 -0.87 -19.36 -17.24
CA GLY A 136 -0.55 -20.69 -16.72
C GLY A 136 -1.38 -21.02 -15.45
N ARG A 137 -0.69 -21.17 -14.30
CA ARG A 137 -1.26 -21.48 -12.99
C ARG A 137 -1.85 -20.26 -12.26
N LEU A 138 -1.70 -19.06 -12.82
CA LEU A 138 -2.11 -17.80 -12.20
C LEU A 138 -3.32 -17.22 -12.94
N SER A 139 -4.38 -16.90 -12.22
CA SER A 139 -5.53 -16.14 -12.70
C SER A 139 -5.63 -14.82 -11.96
N VAL A 140 -5.71 -13.70 -12.70
CA VAL A 140 -5.85 -12.35 -12.16
C VAL A 140 -7.08 -11.71 -12.77
N ASP A 141 -8.05 -11.35 -11.93
CA ASP A 141 -9.24 -10.61 -12.32
C ASP A 141 -9.14 -9.15 -11.84
N PRO A 142 -8.95 -8.20 -12.76
CA PRO A 142 -8.82 -6.79 -12.39
C PRO A 142 -10.15 -6.15 -11.98
N VAL A 143 -11.29 -6.72 -12.33
CA VAL A 143 -12.61 -6.18 -11.98
C VAL A 143 -12.94 -6.50 -10.51
N SER A 144 -12.84 -7.77 -10.14
CA SER A 144 -13.04 -8.22 -8.75
C SER A 144 -11.79 -8.04 -7.89
N ARG A 145 -10.64 -7.69 -8.49
CA ARG A 145 -9.32 -7.58 -7.84
C ARG A 145 -8.88 -8.86 -7.15
N THR A 146 -9.25 -10.00 -7.71
CA THR A 146 -8.89 -11.30 -7.16
C THR A 146 -7.72 -11.91 -7.91
N VAL A 147 -6.88 -12.62 -7.16
CA VAL A 147 -5.76 -13.41 -7.67
C VAL A 147 -5.95 -14.84 -7.20
N ARG A 148 -5.79 -15.80 -8.11
CA ARG A 148 -5.83 -17.23 -7.80
C ARG A 148 -4.59 -17.91 -8.35
N ARG A 149 -4.02 -18.80 -7.55
CA ARG A 149 -2.94 -19.70 -7.95
C ARG A 149 -3.45 -21.14 -7.88
N ASP A 150 -3.43 -21.86 -8.98
CA ASP A 150 -3.98 -23.23 -9.08
C ASP A 150 -5.45 -23.33 -8.65
N GLY A 151 -6.22 -22.26 -8.84
CA GLY A 151 -7.61 -22.17 -8.39
C GLY A 151 -7.79 -21.65 -6.97
N GLU A 152 -6.76 -21.68 -6.13
CA GLU A 152 -6.80 -21.18 -4.76
C GLU A 152 -6.60 -19.67 -4.67
N PRO A 153 -7.33 -18.95 -3.82
CA PRO A 153 -7.21 -17.53 -3.68
C PRO A 153 -5.85 -17.15 -3.07
N VAL A 154 -5.25 -16.07 -3.59
CA VAL A 154 -4.03 -15.45 -3.04
C VAL A 154 -4.36 -14.02 -2.63
N GLU A 155 -4.17 -13.72 -1.36
CA GLU A 155 -4.47 -12.39 -0.82
C GLU A 155 -3.31 -11.43 -1.07
N LEU A 156 -3.60 -10.38 -1.83
CA LEU A 156 -2.68 -9.29 -2.10
C LEU A 156 -3.23 -7.98 -1.52
N THR A 157 -2.34 -7.13 -1.03
CA THR A 157 -2.70 -5.73 -0.73
C THR A 157 -3.08 -5.00 -2.02
N ALA A 158 -3.73 -3.85 -1.89
CA ALA A 158 -4.10 -3.04 -3.05
C ALA A 158 -2.87 -2.67 -3.91
N THR A 159 -1.75 -2.37 -3.27
CA THR A 159 -0.51 -1.98 -3.94
C THR A 159 0.18 -3.17 -4.62
N GLU A 160 0.25 -4.32 -3.96
CA GLU A 160 0.75 -5.57 -4.55
C GLU A 160 -0.04 -5.99 -5.78
N PHE A 161 -1.38 -5.93 -5.66
CA PHE A 161 -2.27 -6.22 -6.79
C PHE A 161 -2.01 -5.29 -7.97
N ASN A 162 -1.89 -3.99 -7.72
CA ASN A 162 -1.68 -3.01 -8.79
C ASN A 162 -0.31 -3.18 -9.47
N LEU A 163 0.74 -3.50 -8.72
CA LEU A 163 2.05 -3.81 -9.28
C LEU A 163 1.97 -5.04 -10.20
N LEU A 164 1.37 -6.13 -9.72
CA LEU A 164 1.19 -7.35 -10.51
C LEU A 164 0.35 -7.09 -11.77
N ALA A 165 -0.80 -6.44 -11.62
CA ALA A 165 -1.70 -6.13 -12.72
C ALA A 165 -1.06 -5.18 -13.76
N HIS A 166 -0.25 -4.20 -13.30
CA HIS A 166 0.50 -3.32 -14.18
C HIS A 166 1.52 -4.08 -15.02
N LEU A 167 2.33 -4.93 -14.39
CA LEU A 167 3.35 -5.73 -15.07
C LEU A 167 2.73 -6.73 -16.06
N LEU A 168 1.62 -7.38 -15.69
CA LEU A 168 0.91 -8.33 -16.56
C LEU A 168 0.25 -7.64 -17.75
N ARG A 169 -0.33 -6.44 -17.55
CA ARG A 169 -0.90 -5.65 -18.65
C ARG A 169 0.12 -5.30 -19.72
N HIS A 170 1.38 -5.16 -19.32
CA HIS A 170 2.50 -4.82 -20.19
C HIS A 170 3.50 -5.98 -20.26
N ALA A 171 2.98 -7.22 -20.31
CA ALA A 171 3.82 -8.41 -20.32
C ALA A 171 4.88 -8.35 -21.43
N GLY A 172 6.12 -8.73 -21.09
CA GLY A 172 7.28 -8.64 -21.96
C GLY A 172 8.00 -7.27 -21.92
N GLN A 173 7.34 -6.21 -21.47
CA GLN A 173 7.98 -4.90 -21.31
C GLN A 173 8.80 -4.86 -20.02
N VAL A 174 10.01 -4.28 -20.09
CA VAL A 174 10.87 -4.04 -18.93
C VAL A 174 10.62 -2.63 -18.42
N PHE A 175 10.40 -2.51 -17.11
CA PHE A 175 10.25 -1.23 -16.42
C PHE A 175 11.40 -1.01 -15.46
N THR A 176 11.96 0.21 -15.44
CA THR A 176 12.86 0.61 -14.37
C THR A 176 12.10 0.78 -13.06
N ARG A 177 12.82 0.83 -11.93
CA ARG A 177 12.22 1.08 -10.61
C ARG A 177 11.52 2.44 -10.55
N GLU A 178 12.13 3.46 -11.15
CA GLU A 178 11.57 4.81 -11.25
C GLU A 178 10.28 4.83 -12.08
N GLN A 179 10.25 4.10 -13.18
CA GLN A 179 9.05 3.97 -14.02
C GLN A 179 7.93 3.29 -13.25
N LEU A 180 8.23 2.21 -12.51
CA LEU A 180 7.24 1.53 -11.67
C LEU A 180 6.74 2.47 -10.56
N LEU A 181 7.63 3.20 -9.88
CA LEU A 181 7.23 4.21 -8.89
C LEU A 181 6.29 5.26 -9.48
N ALA A 182 6.60 5.77 -10.67
CA ALA A 182 5.76 6.77 -11.31
C ALA A 182 4.41 6.20 -11.74
N GLN A 183 4.38 5.00 -12.31
CA GLN A 183 3.18 4.44 -12.94
C GLN A 183 2.28 3.69 -11.96
N VAL A 184 2.85 2.98 -10.99
CA VAL A 184 2.08 2.22 -9.99
C VAL A 184 1.80 3.09 -8.77
N TRP A 185 2.80 3.85 -8.27
CA TRP A 185 2.64 4.68 -7.06
C TRP A 185 2.27 6.14 -7.36
N GLY A 186 2.47 6.62 -8.60
CA GLY A 186 2.21 8.01 -8.98
C GLY A 186 3.26 8.99 -8.48
N TYR A 187 4.46 8.51 -8.14
CA TYR A 187 5.55 9.30 -7.57
C TYR A 187 6.61 9.62 -8.62
N ALA A 188 6.36 10.59 -9.47
CA ALA A 188 7.37 11.09 -10.40
C ALA A 188 8.48 11.84 -9.64
N GLY A 189 9.75 11.46 -9.88
CA GLY A 189 10.91 12.11 -9.27
C GLY A 189 11.23 11.69 -7.84
N TYR A 190 10.59 10.68 -7.29
CA TYR A 190 10.91 10.12 -5.98
C TYR A 190 12.24 9.33 -6.05
N ARG A 191 13.14 9.56 -5.09
CA ARG A 191 14.51 9.00 -5.14
C ARG A 191 14.66 7.63 -4.50
N ASP A 192 13.77 7.25 -3.58
CA ASP A 192 13.87 5.95 -2.93
C ASP A 192 13.08 4.89 -3.70
N THR A 193 13.81 4.15 -4.54
CA THR A 193 13.24 3.12 -5.41
C THR A 193 13.18 1.74 -4.74
N ARG A 194 13.75 1.58 -3.53
CA ARG A 194 13.86 0.29 -2.83
C ARG A 194 12.51 -0.30 -2.45
N MET A 195 11.49 0.56 -2.23
CA MET A 195 10.14 0.06 -1.97
C MET A 195 9.62 -0.84 -3.11
N VAL A 196 10.02 -0.59 -4.37
CA VAL A 196 9.63 -1.44 -5.50
C VAL A 196 10.17 -2.86 -5.31
N ASP A 197 11.42 -2.99 -4.84
CA ASP A 197 12.05 -4.30 -4.61
C ASP A 197 11.32 -5.06 -3.48
N VAL A 198 10.89 -4.35 -2.44
CA VAL A 198 10.11 -4.93 -1.33
C VAL A 198 8.79 -5.48 -1.86
N PHE A 199 8.00 -4.68 -2.59
CA PHE A 199 6.72 -5.14 -3.13
C PHE A 199 6.88 -6.27 -4.16
N VAL A 200 7.91 -6.24 -4.99
CA VAL A 200 8.22 -7.37 -5.89
C VAL A 200 8.52 -8.63 -5.10
N SER A 201 9.30 -8.52 -4.02
CA SER A 201 9.63 -9.64 -3.13
C SER A 201 8.37 -10.24 -2.50
N GLN A 202 7.47 -9.40 -1.98
CA GLN A 202 6.20 -9.82 -1.38
C GLN A 202 5.30 -10.54 -2.37
N VAL A 203 5.07 -9.94 -3.54
CA VAL A 203 4.25 -10.57 -4.59
C VAL A 203 4.83 -11.92 -4.98
N ARG A 204 6.15 -12.03 -5.13
CA ARG A 204 6.81 -13.31 -5.41
C ARG A 204 6.65 -14.32 -4.29
N ALA A 205 6.80 -13.91 -3.04
CA ALA A 205 6.62 -14.78 -1.88
C ALA A 205 5.20 -15.36 -1.82
N LYS A 206 4.18 -14.53 -2.07
CA LYS A 206 2.77 -14.94 -2.07
C LYS A 206 2.41 -15.82 -3.27
N LEU A 207 2.96 -15.55 -4.44
CA LEU A 207 2.69 -16.31 -5.66
C LEU A 207 3.58 -17.57 -5.80
N GLY A 208 4.69 -17.63 -5.09
CA GLY A 208 5.65 -18.74 -5.17
C GLY A 208 6.19 -18.94 -6.59
N ASP A 209 6.28 -20.19 -7.02
CA ASP A 209 6.74 -20.61 -8.33
C ASP A 209 5.82 -20.19 -9.51
N ALA A 210 4.57 -19.82 -9.23
CA ALA A 210 3.64 -19.28 -10.22
C ALA A 210 3.86 -17.78 -10.50
N SER A 211 4.84 -17.13 -9.86
CA SER A 211 5.09 -15.70 -10.06
C SER A 211 5.58 -15.39 -11.48
N PRO A 212 4.87 -14.54 -12.24
CA PRO A 212 5.28 -14.16 -13.59
C PRO A 212 6.39 -13.10 -13.59
N ILE A 213 6.72 -12.52 -12.44
CA ILE A 213 7.63 -11.37 -12.34
C ILE A 213 9.07 -11.84 -12.53
N ARG A 214 9.79 -11.21 -13.45
CA ARG A 214 11.21 -11.43 -13.74
C ARG A 214 12.06 -10.21 -13.40
N THR A 215 13.24 -10.46 -12.86
CA THR A 215 14.25 -9.41 -12.66
C THR A 215 15.11 -9.28 -13.90
N VAL A 216 15.20 -8.07 -14.44
CA VAL A 216 16.16 -7.71 -15.49
C VAL A 216 17.32 -6.99 -14.81
N ARG A 217 18.44 -7.73 -14.63
CA ARG A 217 19.60 -7.23 -13.87
C ARG A 217 20.09 -5.89 -14.39
N GLY A 218 20.35 -4.97 -13.48
CA GLY A 218 20.82 -3.62 -13.79
C GLY A 218 19.74 -2.68 -14.34
N VAL A 219 18.51 -3.17 -14.63
CA VAL A 219 17.43 -2.37 -15.22
C VAL A 219 16.22 -2.29 -14.29
N GLY A 220 15.56 -3.42 -13.99
CA GLY A 220 14.33 -3.41 -13.20
C GLY A 220 13.55 -4.71 -13.34
N TYR A 221 12.25 -4.62 -13.65
CA TYR A 221 11.33 -5.75 -13.62
C TYR A 221 10.44 -5.83 -14.86
N SER A 222 10.03 -7.04 -15.19
CA SER A 222 9.03 -7.35 -16.21
C SER A 222 8.15 -8.50 -15.75
N ALA A 223 7.05 -8.76 -16.48
CA ALA A 223 6.30 -10.00 -16.31
C ALA A 223 6.25 -10.78 -17.63
N THR A 224 6.12 -12.11 -17.55
CA THR A 224 5.87 -12.97 -18.70
C THR A 224 4.38 -13.11 -18.94
N ALA A 225 3.96 -13.12 -20.23
CA ALA A 225 2.58 -13.36 -20.63
C ALA A 225 2.16 -14.83 -20.43
N SER A 226 3.12 -15.74 -20.39
CA SER A 226 2.94 -17.17 -20.09
C SER A 226 3.60 -17.46 -18.76
N GLY A 227 2.94 -18.23 -17.88
CA GLY A 227 3.57 -18.69 -16.65
C GLY A 227 4.85 -19.48 -16.93
N PRO A 228 5.70 -19.70 -15.89
CA PRO A 228 6.86 -20.57 -16.03
C PRO A 228 6.47 -21.96 -16.45
#